data_dfa3d2f4369a238d81e7ad09af44fbc5
#
_entry.id   dfa3d2f4369a238d81e7ad09af44fbc5
#
_cell.length_a   1.000
_cell.length_b   1.000
_cell.length_c   1.000
_cell.angle_alpha   90.00
_cell.angle_beta   90.00
_cell.angle_gamma   90.00
#
_symmetry.space_group_name_H-M   'P 1'
#
loop_
_entity.id
_entity.type
_entity.pdbx_description
1 polymer ?
#
loop_
_entity_poly.entity_id
_entity_poly.type
_entity_poly.pdbx_seq_one_letter_code
_entity_poly.pdbx_strand_id
1 'polypeptide(L)'
;MKYAHTTTGGMIMQITNGVQLHFMKTEKFKDIGISIRFRSELEPKLAASRSLLALMLCDRCKTYDTKKKMSDYLDLLYGATLNAQTAGYGSAQIVEIRSKIINPCYVQGKQQLLESLFSFLQEVLFQPLLQEHVLEESRSILKAKIERMEDDPAQYAITQGLKLAGEGDYLGISALGDVKTLMQLTLDDVKAAYQRMLEKDVIDILICGAFDDTQMEQLVKAHLPFAARKQEIKTFYKVQNQLHDERKTEYRNITQSSIMMVWFTNTAINDPDYYALRVANAMFGQYSTSLLFQEVREKNSLCYSIYSNLISYDAALGVTTGVEKEHIDKTISLIRKQFQ
;
A
#
# COMPACT_ATOMS: atom_id res chain seq x y z
N MET A 1 15.78 -1.75 27.45
CA MET A 1 14.72 -1.68 26.42
C MET A 1 13.70 -0.63 26.83
N LYS A 2 13.38 0.35 25.98
CA LYS A 2 12.32 1.33 26.28
C LYS A 2 11.04 0.86 25.58
N TYR A 3 10.02 0.50 26.36
CA TYR A 3 8.68 0.24 25.85
C TYR A 3 7.94 1.59 25.79
N ALA A 4 7.40 1.94 24.62
CA ALA A 4 6.46 3.05 24.49
C ALA A 4 5.04 2.49 24.38
N HIS A 5 4.18 2.81 25.34
CA HIS A 5 2.76 2.49 25.26
C HIS A 5 2.07 3.53 24.38
N THR A 6 1.35 3.04 23.35
CA THR A 6 0.42 3.90 22.62
C THR A 6 -0.95 3.91 23.30
N THR A 7 -1.65 5.01 23.25
CA THR A 7 -2.99 5.21 23.83
C THR A 7 -4.09 4.28 23.26
N THR A 8 -3.76 3.43 22.28
CA THR A 8 -4.66 2.49 21.59
C THR A 8 -4.38 1.02 21.93
N GLY A 9 -3.69 0.70 23.04
CA GLY A 9 -3.49 -0.69 23.48
C GLY A 9 -2.42 -1.49 22.70
N GLY A 10 -1.64 -0.86 21.84
CA GLY A 10 -0.51 -1.49 21.15
C GLY A 10 0.82 -1.30 21.90
N MET A 11 1.67 -2.32 21.90
CA MET A 11 3.05 -2.23 22.41
C MET A 11 4.00 -2.06 21.23
N ILE A 12 4.91 -1.09 21.31
CA ILE A 12 5.97 -0.87 20.34
C ILE A 12 7.31 -1.16 21.01
N MET A 13 8.11 -2.00 20.35
CA MET A 13 9.43 -2.40 20.80
C MET A 13 10.44 -2.19 19.67
N GLN A 14 11.57 -1.59 20.00
CA GLN A 14 12.70 -1.49 19.08
C GLN A 14 13.53 -2.78 19.15
N ILE A 15 13.54 -3.57 18.07
CA ILE A 15 14.37 -4.78 17.94
C ILE A 15 15.84 -4.36 17.75
N THR A 16 16.07 -3.47 16.80
CA THR A 16 17.36 -2.80 16.57
C THR A 16 17.10 -1.42 15.95
N ASN A 17 18.12 -0.62 15.72
CA ASN A 17 17.93 0.70 15.13
C ASN A 17 17.29 0.58 13.73
N GLY A 18 16.18 1.29 13.50
CA GLY A 18 15.41 1.25 12.25
C GLY A 18 14.57 -0.02 12.03
N VAL A 19 14.45 -0.91 13.05
CA VAL A 19 13.56 -2.07 13.04
C VAL A 19 12.66 -2.04 14.27
N GLN A 20 11.35 -1.90 14.07
CA GLN A 20 10.36 -1.83 15.13
C GLN A 20 9.41 -3.03 15.06
N LEU A 21 9.02 -3.53 16.24
CA LEU A 21 8.03 -4.58 16.43
C LEU A 21 6.80 -3.98 17.11
N HIS A 22 5.64 -4.18 16.50
CA HIS A 22 4.36 -3.65 16.96
C HIS A 22 3.42 -4.80 17.29
N PHE A 23 2.93 -4.87 18.51
CA PHE A 23 1.94 -5.85 18.96
C PHE A 23 0.55 -5.23 19.02
N MET A 24 -0.41 -5.86 18.35
CA MET A 24 -1.83 -5.53 18.36
C MET A 24 -2.60 -6.71 18.93
N LYS A 25 -2.70 -6.80 20.25
CA LYS A 25 -3.38 -7.92 20.92
C LYS A 25 -4.89 -7.83 20.75
N THR A 26 -5.49 -8.93 20.31
CA THR A 26 -6.94 -9.06 20.19
C THR A 26 -7.36 -10.53 20.17
N GLU A 27 -8.46 -10.84 20.84
CA GLU A 27 -9.08 -12.17 20.85
C GLU A 27 -10.21 -12.29 19.82
N LYS A 28 -10.47 -11.22 19.04
CA LYS A 28 -11.55 -11.22 18.04
C LYS A 28 -11.37 -12.23 16.91
N PHE A 29 -10.11 -12.58 16.61
CA PHE A 29 -9.76 -13.43 15.49
C PHE A 29 -9.15 -14.75 15.97
N LYS A 30 -9.45 -15.82 15.24
CA LYS A 30 -8.82 -17.12 15.46
C LYS A 30 -7.45 -17.24 14.81
N ASP A 31 -7.02 -16.22 14.12
CA ASP A 31 -5.77 -16.18 13.38
C ASP A 31 -4.77 -15.25 14.05
N ILE A 32 -3.49 -15.47 13.77
CA ILE A 32 -2.40 -14.53 14.01
C ILE A 32 -1.94 -14.00 12.66
N GLY A 33 -2.01 -12.69 12.50
CA GLY A 33 -1.53 -11.98 11.32
C GLY A 33 -0.16 -11.38 11.56
N ILE A 34 0.75 -11.56 10.61
CA ILE A 34 2.11 -10.99 10.61
C ILE A 34 2.24 -10.11 9.36
N SER A 35 2.68 -8.87 9.54
CA SER A 35 2.95 -7.92 8.47
C SER A 35 4.36 -7.38 8.64
N ILE A 36 5.22 -7.61 7.65
CA ILE A 36 6.59 -7.11 7.61
C ILE A 36 6.64 -6.05 6.52
N ARG A 37 6.87 -4.80 6.91
CA ARG A 37 6.83 -3.62 6.05
C ARG A 37 8.22 -3.03 5.88
N PHE A 38 8.64 -2.93 4.62
CA PHE A 38 9.89 -2.32 4.21
C PHE A 38 9.60 -0.95 3.60
N ARG A 39 9.96 0.09 4.32
CA ARG A 39 9.68 1.48 3.95
C ARG A 39 10.92 2.14 3.37
N SER A 40 10.80 2.64 2.15
CA SER A 40 11.82 3.39 1.43
C SER A 40 11.24 4.70 0.91
N GLU A 41 12.07 5.63 0.53
CA GLU A 41 11.62 6.79 -0.26
C GLU A 41 11.00 6.34 -1.58
N LEU A 42 9.94 7.02 -2.01
CA LEU A 42 9.26 6.74 -3.27
C LEU A 42 10.04 7.36 -4.43
N GLU A 43 10.83 6.55 -5.11
CA GLU A 43 11.66 6.97 -6.24
C GLU A 43 11.10 6.37 -7.55
N PRO A 44 10.85 7.18 -8.61
CA PRO A 44 10.26 6.67 -9.87
C PRO A 44 11.04 5.49 -10.46
N LYS A 45 12.37 5.55 -10.40
CA LYS A 45 13.25 4.50 -10.94
C LYS A 45 13.20 3.18 -10.16
N LEU A 46 12.90 3.25 -8.87
CA LEU A 46 12.87 2.09 -7.97
C LEU A 46 11.47 1.53 -7.77
N ALA A 47 10.42 2.32 -8.02
CA ALA A 47 9.05 1.90 -7.75
C ALA A 47 8.69 0.57 -8.44
N ALA A 48 8.98 0.43 -9.72
CA ALA A 48 8.72 -0.78 -10.47
C ALA A 48 9.57 -1.97 -10.01
N SER A 49 10.87 -1.79 -9.76
CA SER A 49 11.77 -2.87 -9.33
C SER A 49 11.40 -3.41 -7.95
N ARG A 50 10.99 -2.54 -7.01
CA ARG A 50 10.53 -2.94 -5.68
C ARG A 50 9.17 -3.66 -5.74
N SER A 51 8.27 -3.23 -6.62
CA SER A 51 6.98 -3.90 -6.84
C SER A 51 7.17 -5.28 -7.46
N LEU A 52 8.10 -5.41 -8.40
CA LEU A 52 8.47 -6.69 -9.01
C LEU A 52 9.14 -7.62 -7.98
N LEU A 53 10.09 -7.09 -7.19
CA LEU A 53 10.72 -7.82 -6.09
C LEU A 53 9.69 -8.36 -5.10
N ALA A 54 8.70 -7.56 -4.70
CA ALA A 54 7.65 -7.99 -3.78
C ALA A 54 6.91 -9.24 -4.26
N LEU A 55 6.59 -9.32 -5.56
CA LEU A 55 5.99 -10.51 -6.17
C LEU A 55 6.96 -11.69 -6.16
N MET A 56 8.22 -11.47 -6.56
CA MET A 56 9.22 -12.54 -6.63
C MET A 56 9.53 -13.14 -5.25
N LEU A 57 9.55 -12.34 -4.17
CA LEU A 57 9.76 -12.82 -2.80
C LEU A 57 8.69 -13.82 -2.35
N CYS A 58 7.44 -13.59 -2.74
CA CYS A 58 6.32 -14.46 -2.34
C CYS A 58 6.03 -15.57 -3.36
N ASP A 59 6.79 -15.65 -4.45
CA ASP A 59 6.55 -16.65 -5.49
C ASP A 59 7.22 -17.98 -5.17
N ARG A 60 8.53 -17.96 -4.83
CA ARG A 60 9.32 -19.14 -4.45
C ARG A 60 10.63 -18.74 -3.76
N CYS A 61 11.22 -19.66 -3.00
CA CYS A 61 12.51 -19.49 -2.35
C CYS A 61 13.38 -20.73 -2.57
N LYS A 62 14.62 -20.73 -2.08
CA LYS A 62 15.56 -21.83 -2.36
C LYS A 62 15.05 -23.20 -1.90
N THR A 63 14.46 -23.27 -0.71
CA THR A 63 13.90 -24.51 -0.16
C THR A 63 12.61 -24.92 -0.88
N TYR A 64 11.77 -23.94 -1.20
CA TYR A 64 10.49 -24.13 -1.90
C TYR A 64 10.60 -23.51 -3.31
N ASP A 65 11.29 -24.21 -4.21
CA ASP A 65 11.73 -23.73 -5.52
C ASP A 65 10.62 -23.70 -6.60
N THR A 66 9.40 -24.10 -6.25
CA THR A 66 8.21 -24.02 -7.12
C THR A 66 7.02 -23.46 -6.37
N LYS A 67 6.09 -22.83 -7.12
CA LYS A 67 4.79 -22.35 -6.56
C LYS A 67 4.03 -23.44 -5.85
N LYS A 68 4.08 -24.69 -6.41
CA LYS A 68 3.44 -25.84 -5.80
C LYS A 68 4.04 -26.16 -4.44
N LYS A 69 5.36 -26.22 -4.30
CA LYS A 69 6.02 -26.50 -3.02
C LYS A 69 5.73 -25.41 -1.97
N MET A 70 5.67 -24.12 -2.40
CA MET A 70 5.25 -23.02 -1.54
C MET A 70 3.82 -23.23 -1.03
N SER A 71 2.88 -23.52 -1.94
CA SER A 71 1.48 -23.75 -1.60
C SER A 71 1.31 -24.98 -0.71
N ASP A 72 1.91 -26.13 -1.10
CA ASP A 72 1.84 -27.36 -0.33
C ASP A 72 2.34 -27.17 1.13
N TYR A 73 3.41 -26.38 1.32
CA TYR A 73 3.91 -26.08 2.66
C TYR A 73 2.97 -25.18 3.46
N LEU A 74 2.39 -24.17 2.85
CA LEU A 74 1.39 -23.30 3.49
C LEU A 74 0.13 -24.09 3.88
N ASP A 75 -0.27 -25.07 3.07
CA ASP A 75 -1.38 -25.99 3.39
C ASP A 75 -1.03 -26.89 4.60
N LEU A 76 0.21 -27.37 4.71
CA LEU A 76 0.71 -28.08 5.90
C LEU A 76 0.70 -27.22 7.17
N LEU A 77 0.80 -25.92 7.02
CA LEU A 77 0.64 -24.93 8.09
C LEU A 77 -0.85 -24.54 8.31
N TYR A 78 -1.77 -25.47 8.05
CA TYR A 78 -3.22 -25.28 8.21
C TYR A 78 -3.80 -24.15 7.34
N GLY A 79 -3.36 -24.08 6.10
CA GLY A 79 -3.80 -23.08 5.15
C GLY A 79 -3.29 -21.68 5.50
N ALA A 80 -2.08 -21.58 6.01
CA ALA A 80 -1.42 -20.29 6.20
C ALA A 80 -1.33 -19.54 4.86
N THR A 81 -1.40 -18.23 4.91
CA THR A 81 -1.32 -17.40 3.70
C THR A 81 -0.02 -16.63 3.66
N LEU A 82 0.50 -16.41 2.46
CA LEU A 82 1.61 -15.51 2.18
C LEU A 82 1.25 -14.66 0.98
N ASN A 83 1.38 -13.35 1.10
CA ASN A 83 1.22 -12.43 -0.03
C ASN A 83 2.08 -11.19 0.13
N ALA A 84 2.34 -10.52 -0.98
CA ALA A 84 3.04 -9.26 -1.00
C ALA A 84 2.19 -8.17 -1.66
N GLN A 85 2.32 -6.97 -1.15
CA GLN A 85 1.74 -5.78 -1.76
C GLN A 85 2.69 -4.60 -1.68
N THR A 86 2.52 -3.67 -2.62
CA THR A 86 3.26 -2.42 -2.66
C THR A 86 2.28 -1.27 -2.65
N ALA A 87 2.53 -0.27 -1.82
CA ALA A 87 1.68 0.92 -1.69
C ALA A 87 2.54 2.17 -1.51
N GLY A 88 2.01 3.31 -1.99
CA GLY A 88 2.56 4.65 -1.75
C GLY A 88 1.86 5.31 -0.56
N TYR A 89 2.64 6.00 0.26
CA TYR A 89 2.16 6.82 1.36
C TYR A 89 2.97 8.12 1.36
N GLY A 90 2.46 9.15 0.69
CA GLY A 90 3.18 10.40 0.51
C GLY A 90 4.53 10.19 -0.16
N SER A 91 5.60 10.60 0.51
CA SER A 91 6.97 10.46 0.00
C SER A 91 7.58 9.06 0.15
N ALA A 92 6.82 8.08 0.66
CA ALA A 92 7.33 6.73 0.90
C ALA A 92 6.64 5.66 0.06
N GLN A 93 7.43 4.66 -0.38
CA GLN A 93 6.94 3.39 -0.88
C GLN A 93 7.11 2.32 0.18
N ILE A 94 6.08 1.55 0.43
CA ILE A 94 6.08 0.42 1.35
C ILE A 94 5.91 -0.87 0.55
N VAL A 95 6.88 -1.77 0.68
CA VAL A 95 6.73 -3.19 0.33
C VAL A 95 6.30 -3.91 1.59
N GLU A 96 5.15 -4.56 1.55
CA GLU A 96 4.60 -5.30 2.68
C GLU A 96 4.48 -6.78 2.34
N ILE A 97 5.10 -7.62 3.17
CA ILE A 97 4.94 -9.06 3.16
C ILE A 97 3.96 -9.42 4.28
N ARG A 98 2.84 -10.00 3.92
CA ARG A 98 1.79 -10.42 4.86
C ARG A 98 1.70 -11.92 4.92
N SER A 99 1.61 -12.42 6.14
CA SER A 99 1.28 -13.81 6.41
C SER A 99 0.20 -13.90 7.48
N LYS A 100 -0.62 -14.93 7.40
CA LYS A 100 -1.68 -15.20 8.36
C LYS A 100 -1.73 -16.70 8.63
N ILE A 101 -1.84 -17.08 9.89
CA ILE A 101 -1.90 -18.48 10.33
C ILE A 101 -2.97 -18.64 11.41
N ILE A 102 -3.60 -19.80 11.46
CA ILE A 102 -4.49 -20.13 12.58
C ILE A 102 -3.71 -20.11 13.90
N ASN A 103 -4.31 -19.56 14.95
CA ASN A 103 -3.69 -19.56 16.27
C ASN A 103 -3.52 -21.01 16.79
N PRO A 104 -2.31 -21.42 17.22
CA PRO A 104 -2.03 -22.78 17.68
C PRO A 104 -2.97 -23.29 18.78
N CYS A 105 -3.58 -22.41 19.58
CA CYS A 105 -4.53 -22.81 20.61
C CYS A 105 -5.80 -23.50 20.07
N TYR A 106 -6.12 -23.34 18.78
CA TYR A 106 -7.25 -23.99 18.11
C TYR A 106 -6.87 -25.31 17.40
N VAL A 107 -5.60 -25.71 17.48
CA VAL A 107 -5.09 -26.88 16.75
C VAL A 107 -4.42 -27.85 17.72
N GLN A 108 -4.84 -29.11 17.72
CA GLN A 108 -4.26 -30.13 18.59
C GLN A 108 -2.84 -30.53 18.14
N GLY A 109 -1.91 -30.65 19.10
CA GLY A 109 -0.56 -31.23 18.89
C GLY A 109 0.41 -30.32 18.08
N LYS A 110 0.15 -29.03 17.92
CA LYS A 110 0.97 -28.14 17.06
C LYS A 110 1.64 -26.99 17.82
N GLN A 111 2.36 -27.32 18.89
CA GLN A 111 3.13 -26.34 19.69
C GLN A 111 4.20 -25.59 18.87
N GLN A 112 4.69 -26.17 17.76
CA GLN A 112 5.72 -25.60 16.89
C GLN A 112 5.17 -24.87 15.64
N LEU A 113 3.85 -24.64 15.53
CA LEU A 113 3.26 -24.09 14.31
C LEU A 113 3.77 -22.67 14.00
N LEU A 114 3.93 -21.83 15.02
CA LEU A 114 4.48 -20.48 14.86
C LEU A 114 5.97 -20.52 14.49
N GLU A 115 6.75 -21.39 15.13
CA GLU A 115 8.16 -21.61 14.81
C GLU A 115 8.33 -22.00 13.33
N SER A 116 7.50 -22.92 12.83
CA SER A 116 7.50 -23.34 11.43
C SER A 116 7.16 -22.20 10.48
N LEU A 117 6.19 -21.35 10.84
CA LEU A 117 5.86 -20.16 10.02
C LEU A 117 7.00 -19.17 10.01
N PHE A 118 7.62 -18.85 11.16
CA PHE A 118 8.73 -17.90 11.20
C PHE A 118 9.96 -18.43 10.46
N SER A 119 10.25 -19.73 10.54
CA SER A 119 11.29 -20.39 9.73
C SER A 119 10.99 -20.25 8.23
N PHE A 120 9.75 -20.46 7.82
CA PHE A 120 9.32 -20.24 6.43
C PHE A 120 9.47 -18.79 5.98
N LEU A 121 9.07 -17.82 6.81
CA LEU A 121 9.25 -16.40 6.53
C LEU A 121 10.73 -16.03 6.41
N GLN A 122 11.60 -16.64 7.21
CA GLN A 122 13.05 -16.50 7.10
C GLN A 122 13.56 -16.94 5.73
N GLU A 123 13.14 -18.13 5.26
CA GLU A 123 13.51 -18.63 3.92
C GLU A 123 13.03 -17.71 2.81
N VAL A 124 11.78 -17.25 2.87
CA VAL A 124 11.18 -16.32 1.90
C VAL A 124 11.97 -15.00 1.83
N LEU A 125 12.33 -14.44 2.96
CA LEU A 125 12.96 -13.12 3.03
C LEU A 125 14.47 -13.15 2.79
N PHE A 126 15.19 -14.19 3.25
CA PHE A 126 16.64 -14.21 3.21
C PHE A 126 17.23 -15.22 2.21
N GLN A 127 16.40 -16.10 1.64
CA GLN A 127 16.79 -17.09 0.63
C GLN A 127 15.87 -17.07 -0.60
N PRO A 128 15.50 -15.89 -1.14
CA PRO A 128 14.60 -15.82 -2.29
C PRO A 128 15.25 -16.44 -3.54
N LEU A 129 14.42 -16.96 -4.44
CA LEU A 129 14.87 -17.52 -5.71
C LEU A 129 14.79 -16.43 -6.81
N LEU A 130 15.79 -15.53 -6.83
CA LEU A 130 15.88 -14.47 -7.82
C LEU A 130 16.56 -14.99 -9.11
N GLN A 131 15.74 -15.54 -10.02
CA GLN A 131 16.16 -16.12 -11.30
C GLN A 131 15.36 -15.54 -12.47
N GLU A 132 15.90 -15.63 -13.69
CA GLU A 132 15.33 -14.98 -14.88
C GLU A 132 13.89 -15.45 -15.17
N HIS A 133 13.61 -16.75 -15.11
CA HIS A 133 12.26 -17.25 -15.35
C HIS A 133 11.24 -16.76 -14.31
N VAL A 134 11.65 -16.57 -13.02
CA VAL A 134 10.79 -16.00 -11.97
C VAL A 134 10.54 -14.52 -12.23
N LEU A 135 11.56 -13.80 -12.70
CA LEU A 135 11.46 -12.42 -13.12
C LEU A 135 10.41 -12.25 -14.22
N GLU A 136 10.49 -13.06 -15.29
CA GLU A 136 9.57 -12.96 -16.44
C GLU A 136 8.11 -13.28 -16.05
N GLU A 137 7.91 -14.33 -15.23
CA GLU A 137 6.58 -14.65 -14.71
C GLU A 137 6.00 -13.50 -13.87
N SER A 138 6.80 -12.97 -12.94
CA SER A 138 6.39 -11.87 -12.04
C SER A 138 6.19 -10.56 -12.82
N ARG A 139 7.03 -10.29 -13.83
CA ARG A 139 6.88 -9.14 -14.74
C ARG A 139 5.55 -9.20 -15.48
N SER A 140 5.19 -10.36 -16.01
CA SER A 140 3.90 -10.55 -16.70
C SER A 140 2.71 -10.30 -15.78
N ILE A 141 2.78 -10.75 -14.53
CA ILE A 141 1.74 -10.53 -13.51
C ILE A 141 1.63 -9.03 -13.17
N LEU A 142 2.76 -8.36 -12.93
CA LEU A 142 2.76 -6.94 -12.57
C LEU A 142 2.29 -6.07 -13.75
N LYS A 143 2.74 -6.39 -14.97
CA LYS A 143 2.28 -5.73 -16.20
C LYS A 143 0.77 -5.83 -16.34
N ALA A 144 0.22 -7.05 -16.27
CA ALA A 144 -1.23 -7.26 -16.36
C ALA A 144 -2.02 -6.54 -15.26
N LYS A 145 -1.44 -6.40 -14.05
CA LYS A 145 -2.04 -5.63 -12.96
C LYS A 145 -2.10 -4.14 -13.30
N ILE A 146 -1.01 -3.56 -13.80
CA ILE A 146 -0.94 -2.14 -14.17
C ILE A 146 -1.90 -1.86 -15.35
N GLU A 147 -1.86 -2.69 -16.41
CA GLU A 147 -2.73 -2.55 -17.58
C GLU A 147 -4.22 -2.63 -17.21
N ARG A 148 -4.60 -3.56 -16.32
CA ARG A 148 -6.00 -3.66 -15.82
C ARG A 148 -6.45 -2.39 -15.10
N MET A 149 -5.56 -1.73 -14.36
CA MET A 149 -5.88 -0.45 -13.72
C MET A 149 -6.04 0.67 -14.75
N GLU A 150 -5.30 0.62 -15.86
CA GLU A 150 -5.41 1.58 -16.97
C GLU A 150 -6.65 1.32 -17.85
N ASP A 151 -7.13 0.08 -17.90
CA ASP A 151 -8.35 -0.30 -18.63
C ASP A 151 -9.62 0.12 -17.88
N ASP A 152 -9.59 0.28 -16.56
CA ASP A 152 -10.70 0.83 -15.78
C ASP A 152 -10.76 2.35 -15.92
N PRO A 153 -11.81 2.94 -16.53
CA PRO A 153 -11.86 4.37 -16.80
C PRO A 153 -11.79 5.25 -15.53
N ALA A 154 -12.37 4.77 -14.42
CA ALA A 154 -12.35 5.50 -13.16
C ALA A 154 -10.95 5.48 -12.53
N GLN A 155 -10.30 4.31 -12.47
CA GLN A 155 -8.93 4.19 -11.97
C GLN A 155 -7.93 4.94 -12.87
N TYR A 156 -8.13 4.89 -14.18
CA TYR A 156 -7.32 5.66 -15.12
C TYR A 156 -7.44 7.16 -14.86
N ALA A 157 -8.66 7.69 -14.72
CA ALA A 157 -8.88 9.10 -14.42
C ALA A 157 -8.21 9.51 -13.09
N ILE A 158 -8.32 8.69 -12.04
CA ILE A 158 -7.64 8.91 -10.77
C ILE A 158 -6.13 8.98 -10.98
N THR A 159 -5.55 7.98 -11.64
CA THR A 159 -4.09 7.90 -11.89
C THR A 159 -3.59 9.10 -12.69
N GLN A 160 -4.29 9.49 -13.77
CA GLN A 160 -3.90 10.64 -14.58
C GLN A 160 -4.10 11.97 -13.84
N GLY A 161 -5.18 12.10 -13.06
CA GLY A 161 -5.43 13.28 -12.23
C GLY A 161 -4.36 13.49 -11.17
N LEU A 162 -3.96 12.42 -10.45
CA LEU A 162 -2.88 12.47 -9.48
C LEU A 162 -1.52 12.76 -10.14
N LYS A 163 -1.27 12.19 -11.32
CA LYS A 163 -0.05 12.44 -12.09
C LYS A 163 0.04 13.87 -12.56
N LEU A 164 -1.07 14.46 -13.01
CA LEU A 164 -1.13 15.88 -13.40
C LEU A 164 -0.91 16.78 -12.18
N ALA A 165 -1.67 16.57 -11.10
CA ALA A 165 -1.60 17.38 -9.88
C ALA A 165 -0.23 17.28 -9.19
N GLY A 166 0.43 16.13 -9.26
CA GLY A 166 1.71 15.85 -8.63
C GLY A 166 2.89 15.84 -9.60
N GLU A 167 2.81 16.56 -10.72
CA GLU A 167 3.91 16.61 -11.69
C GLU A 167 5.18 17.16 -11.03
N GLY A 168 6.25 16.35 -11.06
CA GLY A 168 7.51 16.69 -10.40
C GLY A 168 7.53 16.45 -8.88
N ASP A 169 6.48 15.87 -8.32
CA ASP A 169 6.37 15.58 -6.88
C ASP A 169 5.93 14.11 -6.62
N TYR A 170 5.97 13.65 -5.37
CA TYR A 170 5.65 12.28 -4.98
C TYR A 170 4.22 11.85 -5.34
N LEU A 171 3.24 12.77 -5.23
CA LEU A 171 1.84 12.50 -5.58
C LEU A 171 1.68 11.98 -7.02
N GLY A 172 2.54 12.43 -7.95
CA GLY A 172 2.54 12.00 -9.35
C GLY A 172 3.18 10.64 -9.61
N ILE A 173 3.85 10.03 -8.61
CA ILE A 173 4.60 8.79 -8.76
C ILE A 173 3.72 7.58 -8.41
N SER A 174 3.54 6.66 -9.36
CA SER A 174 2.89 5.38 -9.07
C SER A 174 3.78 4.49 -8.21
N ALA A 175 3.28 4.03 -7.06
CA ALA A 175 4.00 3.08 -6.22
C ALA A 175 4.23 1.71 -6.89
N LEU A 176 3.43 1.34 -7.88
CA LEU A 176 3.65 0.13 -8.69
C LEU A 176 4.71 0.33 -9.79
N GLY A 177 5.10 1.57 -10.04
CA GLY A 177 5.86 1.94 -11.24
C GLY A 177 4.98 2.08 -12.47
N ASP A 178 5.58 2.06 -13.65
CA ASP A 178 4.93 2.10 -14.95
C ASP A 178 5.41 0.95 -15.85
N VAL A 179 4.60 0.61 -16.86
CA VAL A 179 4.89 -0.53 -17.79
C VAL A 179 6.19 -0.32 -18.53
N LYS A 180 6.52 0.91 -18.96
CA LYS A 180 7.74 1.19 -19.73
C LYS A 180 8.98 0.89 -18.90
N THR A 181 9.04 1.38 -17.67
CA THR A 181 10.13 1.11 -16.72
C THR A 181 10.19 -0.38 -16.39
N LEU A 182 9.04 -1.02 -16.09
CA LEU A 182 8.95 -2.43 -15.78
C LEU A 182 9.54 -3.33 -16.86
N MET A 183 9.27 -3.01 -18.14
CA MET A 183 9.78 -3.81 -19.27
C MET A 183 11.29 -3.67 -19.52
N GLN A 184 11.93 -2.66 -18.94
CA GLN A 184 13.36 -2.43 -19.05
C GLN A 184 14.18 -3.02 -17.89
N LEU A 185 13.52 -3.44 -16.79
CA LEU A 185 14.19 -3.98 -15.62
C LEU A 185 14.92 -5.29 -15.95
N THR A 186 16.11 -5.42 -15.42
CA THR A 186 16.91 -6.64 -15.47
C THR A 186 16.85 -7.39 -14.14
N LEU A 187 17.31 -8.63 -14.12
CA LEU A 187 17.45 -9.40 -12.87
C LEU A 187 18.41 -8.70 -11.89
N ASP A 188 19.44 -8.04 -12.41
CA ASP A 188 20.42 -7.32 -11.57
C ASP A 188 19.80 -6.07 -10.92
N ASP A 189 18.89 -5.38 -11.59
CA ASP A 189 18.12 -4.27 -11.01
C ASP A 189 17.26 -4.76 -9.82
N VAL A 190 16.62 -5.93 -9.96
CA VAL A 190 15.82 -6.53 -8.88
C VAL A 190 16.70 -7.01 -7.72
N LYS A 191 17.86 -7.62 -8.01
CA LYS A 191 18.85 -8.00 -6.98
C LYS A 191 19.38 -6.77 -6.22
N ALA A 192 19.66 -5.68 -6.92
CA ALA A 192 20.07 -4.42 -6.31
C ALA A 192 18.97 -3.83 -5.41
N ALA A 193 17.70 -3.87 -5.89
CA ALA A 193 16.56 -3.45 -5.08
C ALA A 193 16.39 -4.33 -3.83
N TYR A 194 16.60 -5.65 -3.92
CA TYR A 194 16.57 -6.58 -2.80
C TYR A 194 17.66 -6.27 -1.76
N GLN A 195 18.91 -6.08 -2.18
CA GLN A 195 20.01 -5.73 -1.30
C GLN A 195 19.73 -4.40 -0.58
N ARG A 196 19.31 -3.37 -1.34
CA ARG A 196 18.94 -2.07 -0.77
C ARG A 196 17.81 -2.20 0.26
N MET A 197 16.77 -3.01 -0.01
CA MET A 197 15.65 -3.26 0.89
C MET A 197 16.14 -3.85 2.22
N LEU A 198 17.00 -4.87 2.18
CA LEU A 198 17.53 -5.50 3.39
C LEU A 198 18.48 -4.61 4.17
N GLU A 199 19.26 -3.73 3.52
CA GLU A 199 20.28 -2.91 4.15
C GLU A 199 19.79 -1.55 4.63
N LYS A 200 18.85 -0.92 3.88
CA LYS A 200 18.54 0.50 4.04
C LYS A 200 17.11 0.80 4.45
N ASP A 201 16.13 -0.05 4.09
CA ASP A 201 14.74 0.26 4.38
C ASP A 201 14.45 0.24 5.88
N VAL A 202 13.65 1.18 6.35
CA VAL A 202 13.08 1.13 7.70
C VAL A 202 12.07 0.00 7.77
N ILE A 203 12.14 -0.84 8.81
CA ILE A 203 11.30 -2.02 8.94
C ILE A 203 10.34 -1.87 10.12
N ASP A 204 9.05 -2.07 9.83
CA ASP A 204 8.01 -2.22 10.81
C ASP A 204 7.43 -3.65 10.73
N ILE A 205 7.53 -4.41 11.82
CA ILE A 205 6.95 -5.74 11.96
C ILE A 205 5.71 -5.61 12.83
N LEU A 206 4.53 -5.90 12.28
CA LEU A 206 3.27 -5.85 13.01
C LEU A 206 2.74 -7.27 13.22
N ILE A 207 2.40 -7.61 14.45
CA ILE A 207 1.78 -8.89 14.80
C ILE A 207 0.43 -8.60 15.46
N CYS A 208 -0.64 -9.19 14.90
CA CYS A 208 -2.01 -8.98 15.35
C CYS A 208 -2.67 -10.33 15.69
N GLY A 209 -3.28 -10.44 16.85
CA GLY A 209 -3.99 -11.63 17.31
C GLY A 209 -3.83 -11.89 18.82
N ALA A 210 -4.15 -13.10 19.25
CA ALA A 210 -3.93 -13.58 20.61
C ALA A 210 -2.66 -14.42 20.68
N PHE A 211 -1.64 -13.93 21.38
CA PHE A 211 -0.32 -14.58 21.49
C PHE A 211 0.42 -14.19 22.77
N ASP A 212 1.47 -14.90 23.09
CA ASP A 212 2.43 -14.54 24.14
C ASP A 212 3.49 -13.57 23.59
N ASP A 213 3.69 -12.43 24.25
CA ASP A 213 4.57 -11.37 23.80
C ASP A 213 6.04 -11.82 23.79
N THR A 214 6.46 -12.55 24.81
CA THR A 214 7.84 -13.02 24.97
C THR A 214 8.18 -14.05 23.88
N GLN A 215 7.27 -14.98 23.62
CA GLN A 215 7.42 -15.96 22.55
C GLN A 215 7.54 -15.29 21.19
N MET A 216 6.66 -14.32 20.88
CA MET A 216 6.71 -13.62 19.58
C MET A 216 7.98 -12.79 19.42
N GLU A 217 8.43 -12.11 20.46
CA GLU A 217 9.70 -11.37 20.42
C GLU A 217 10.88 -12.31 20.15
N GLN A 218 10.91 -13.50 20.80
CA GLN A 218 11.95 -14.50 20.58
C GLN A 218 11.93 -15.02 19.13
N LEU A 219 10.76 -15.35 18.58
CA LEU A 219 10.60 -15.80 17.20
C LEU A 219 11.06 -14.73 16.19
N VAL A 220 10.67 -13.49 16.38
CA VAL A 220 11.14 -12.37 15.51
C VAL A 220 12.66 -12.24 15.56
N LYS A 221 13.26 -12.26 16.74
CA LYS A 221 14.73 -12.14 16.91
C LYS A 221 15.49 -13.32 16.31
N ALA A 222 14.96 -14.53 16.43
CA ALA A 222 15.60 -15.76 15.95
C ALA A 222 15.54 -15.87 14.42
N HIS A 223 14.38 -15.57 13.81
CA HIS A 223 14.13 -15.85 12.40
C HIS A 223 14.21 -14.63 11.49
N LEU A 224 14.12 -13.41 12.04
CA LEU A 224 14.15 -12.16 11.27
C LEU A 224 15.35 -11.29 11.70
N PRO A 225 16.60 -11.74 11.47
CA PRO A 225 17.82 -11.09 11.98
C PRO A 225 18.19 -9.86 11.13
N PHE A 226 17.31 -8.87 11.07
CA PHE A 226 17.58 -7.63 10.36
C PHE A 226 18.68 -6.83 11.04
N ALA A 227 19.66 -6.36 10.25
CA ALA A 227 20.73 -5.49 10.73
C ALA A 227 20.20 -4.10 11.13
N ALA A 228 20.93 -3.39 11.97
CA ALA A 228 20.63 -2.01 12.31
C ALA A 228 20.80 -1.08 11.09
N ARG A 229 19.90 -0.10 10.95
CA ARG A 229 19.91 0.91 9.88
C ARG A 229 19.64 2.30 10.44
N LYS A 230 20.20 3.32 9.81
CA LYS A 230 20.18 4.70 10.31
C LYS A 230 19.20 5.61 9.59
N GLN A 231 18.54 5.13 8.55
CA GLN A 231 17.71 5.97 7.70
C GLN A 231 16.38 6.31 8.38
N GLU A 232 16.05 7.59 8.44
CA GLU A 232 14.69 8.07 8.72
C GLU A 232 14.00 8.37 7.41
N ILE A 233 12.79 7.82 7.23
CA ILE A 233 11.98 8.04 6.03
C ILE A 233 10.68 8.68 6.44
N LYS A 234 10.47 9.92 6.00
CA LYS A 234 9.20 10.61 6.16
C LYS A 234 8.17 9.97 5.22
N THR A 235 6.94 9.89 5.68
CA THR A 235 5.83 9.34 4.89
C THR A 235 4.81 10.40 4.52
N PHE A 236 4.85 11.58 5.11
CA PHE A 236 3.93 12.67 4.83
C PHE A 236 4.70 13.90 4.36
N TYR A 237 4.08 14.64 3.45
CA TYR A 237 4.63 15.88 2.92
C TYR A 237 3.49 16.78 2.41
N LYS A 238 3.83 18.01 2.06
CA LYS A 238 2.89 18.94 1.40
C LYS A 238 3.43 19.20 0.01
N VAL A 239 2.61 19.05 -1.01
CA VAL A 239 2.99 19.32 -2.39
C VAL A 239 3.51 20.76 -2.51
N GLN A 240 4.72 20.92 -3.02
CA GLN A 240 5.38 22.23 -3.10
C GLN A 240 4.92 23.01 -4.34
N ASN A 241 4.79 22.33 -5.46
CA ASN A 241 4.35 22.94 -6.73
C ASN A 241 2.82 22.92 -6.81
N GLN A 242 2.19 23.85 -6.13
CA GLN A 242 0.75 24.04 -6.27
C GLN A 242 0.47 24.65 -7.63
N LEU A 243 -0.08 23.86 -8.52
CA LEU A 243 -0.46 24.27 -9.85
C LEU A 243 -1.61 25.25 -9.80
N HIS A 244 -1.67 26.14 -10.79
CA HIS A 244 -2.88 26.89 -11.11
C HIS A 244 -3.93 25.92 -11.66
N ASP A 245 -5.16 26.42 -11.86
CA ASP A 245 -6.29 25.62 -12.35
C ASP A 245 -5.97 24.99 -13.71
N GLU A 246 -5.59 23.72 -13.72
CA GLU A 246 -5.24 22.96 -14.91
C GLU A 246 -6.31 21.91 -15.21
N ARG A 247 -6.57 21.72 -16.50
CA ARG A 247 -7.49 20.71 -17.01
C ARG A 247 -6.84 19.90 -18.12
N LYS A 248 -6.78 18.58 -17.96
CA LYS A 248 -6.43 17.62 -19.01
C LYS A 248 -7.68 16.85 -19.42
N THR A 249 -7.90 16.68 -20.73
CA THR A 249 -9.00 15.90 -21.28
C THR A 249 -8.42 14.86 -22.23
N GLU A 250 -8.79 13.61 -22.03
CA GLU A 250 -8.43 12.51 -22.93
C GLU A 250 -9.70 11.85 -23.47
N TYR A 251 -9.69 11.50 -24.75
CA TYR A 251 -10.82 10.86 -25.43
C TYR A 251 -10.55 9.37 -25.58
N ARG A 252 -11.45 8.55 -25.01
CA ARG A 252 -11.42 7.10 -25.10
C ARG A 252 -12.80 6.58 -25.56
N ASN A 253 -12.84 5.38 -26.11
CA ASN A 253 -14.11 4.73 -26.48
C ASN A 253 -14.75 4.09 -25.23
N ILE A 254 -15.43 4.89 -24.43
CA ILE A 254 -16.08 4.51 -23.17
C ILE A 254 -17.51 5.07 -23.12
N THR A 255 -18.37 4.43 -22.36
CA THR A 255 -19.80 4.83 -22.26
C THR A 255 -20.01 6.03 -21.36
N GLN A 256 -19.19 6.19 -20.31
CA GLN A 256 -19.27 7.30 -19.37
C GLN A 256 -17.92 8.00 -19.25
N SER A 257 -17.94 9.31 -19.14
CA SER A 257 -16.76 10.12 -18.88
C SER A 257 -16.40 10.08 -17.39
N SER A 258 -15.18 9.71 -17.07
CA SER A 258 -14.67 9.72 -15.69
C SER A 258 -13.99 11.04 -15.39
N ILE A 259 -14.31 11.65 -14.25
CA ILE A 259 -13.77 12.93 -13.79
C ILE A 259 -12.97 12.65 -12.51
N MET A 260 -11.74 13.20 -12.46
CA MET A 260 -10.94 13.35 -11.25
C MET A 260 -10.60 14.80 -11.06
N MET A 261 -10.90 15.36 -9.89
CA MET A 261 -10.50 16.70 -9.48
C MET A 261 -9.66 16.61 -8.22
N VAL A 262 -8.58 17.38 -8.15
CA VAL A 262 -7.64 17.38 -7.02
C VAL A 262 -7.48 18.79 -6.48
N TRP A 263 -7.50 18.94 -5.15
CA TRP A 263 -7.18 20.17 -4.43
C TRP A 263 -6.08 19.90 -3.42
N PHE A 264 -5.22 20.88 -3.19
CA PHE A 264 -4.22 20.84 -2.13
C PHE A 264 -4.80 21.49 -0.87
N THR A 265 -4.85 20.71 0.21
CA THR A 265 -5.44 21.15 1.48
C THR A 265 -4.42 21.78 2.41
N ASN A 266 -3.14 21.65 2.11
CA ASN A 266 -2.01 22.04 2.98
C ASN A 266 -2.06 21.42 4.40
N THR A 267 -2.91 20.41 4.58
CA THR A 267 -3.11 19.70 5.85
C THR A 267 -2.86 18.22 5.65
N ALA A 268 -1.74 17.73 6.15
CA ALA A 268 -1.35 16.32 6.11
C ALA A 268 -1.83 15.58 7.38
N ILE A 269 -1.70 14.26 7.38
CA ILE A 269 -2.22 13.37 8.45
C ILE A 269 -1.70 13.70 9.86
N ASN A 270 -0.53 14.32 9.96
CA ASN A 270 0.12 14.69 11.23
C ASN A 270 -0.12 16.12 11.69
N ASP A 271 -0.85 16.93 10.88
CA ASP A 271 -1.17 18.30 11.23
C ASP A 271 -2.28 18.35 12.30
N PRO A 272 -2.29 19.35 13.17
CA PRO A 272 -3.31 19.52 14.23
C PRO A 272 -4.73 19.58 13.65
N ASP A 273 -4.91 20.19 12.49
CA ASP A 273 -6.22 20.40 11.85
C ASP A 273 -6.69 19.20 11.02
N TYR A 274 -5.92 18.11 10.98
CA TYR A 274 -6.27 16.94 10.17
C TYR A 274 -7.65 16.36 10.49
N TYR A 275 -8.01 16.26 11.77
CA TYR A 275 -9.33 15.74 12.16
C TYR A 275 -10.47 16.68 11.78
N ALA A 276 -10.26 18.01 11.82
CA ALA A 276 -11.21 18.98 11.31
C ALA A 276 -11.39 18.83 9.78
N LEU A 277 -10.29 18.65 9.04
CA LEU A 277 -10.34 18.37 7.61
C LEU A 277 -11.09 17.06 7.29
N ARG A 278 -10.93 16.02 8.10
CA ARG A 278 -11.70 14.77 7.95
C ARG A 278 -13.21 15.00 8.10
N VAL A 279 -13.62 15.79 9.08
CA VAL A 279 -15.05 16.15 9.26
C VAL A 279 -15.54 16.96 8.08
N ALA A 280 -14.77 17.96 7.63
CA ALA A 280 -15.10 18.76 6.44
C ALA A 280 -15.26 17.87 5.19
N ASN A 281 -14.33 16.93 4.95
CA ASN A 281 -14.44 15.98 3.85
C ASN A 281 -15.67 15.08 3.94
N ALA A 282 -16.03 14.66 5.16
CA ALA A 282 -17.21 13.85 5.40
C ALA A 282 -18.51 14.60 5.01
N MET A 283 -18.59 15.89 5.33
CA MET A 283 -19.70 16.76 4.96
C MET A 283 -19.68 17.10 3.46
N PHE A 284 -18.50 17.28 2.88
CA PHE A 284 -18.32 17.67 1.48
C PHE A 284 -18.73 16.54 0.51
N GLY A 285 -18.15 15.33 0.64
CA GLY A 285 -18.38 14.31 -0.39
C GLY A 285 -18.17 12.85 0.00
N GLN A 286 -17.97 12.50 1.28
CA GLN A 286 -17.66 11.13 1.66
C GLN A 286 -18.91 10.25 1.88
N TYR A 287 -20.04 10.83 2.28
CA TYR A 287 -21.25 10.09 2.62
C TYR A 287 -22.43 10.43 1.71
N SER A 288 -23.46 9.58 1.72
CA SER A 288 -24.71 9.82 0.97
C SER A 288 -25.50 11.06 1.39
N THR A 289 -25.21 11.59 2.57
CA THR A 289 -25.77 12.85 3.08
C THR A 289 -24.91 14.07 2.79
N SER A 290 -23.77 13.89 2.11
CA SER A 290 -22.82 14.96 1.81
C SER A 290 -23.34 15.94 0.76
N LEU A 291 -22.73 17.13 0.73
CA LEU A 291 -23.08 18.21 -0.21
C LEU A 291 -22.98 17.75 -1.67
N LEU A 292 -21.87 17.07 -2.04
CA LEU A 292 -21.70 16.57 -3.41
C LEU A 292 -22.78 15.56 -3.79
N PHE A 293 -23.07 14.61 -2.90
CA PHE A 293 -24.05 13.58 -3.19
C PHE A 293 -25.45 14.19 -3.36
N GLN A 294 -25.85 15.10 -2.45
CA GLN A 294 -27.15 15.75 -2.50
C GLN A 294 -27.30 16.65 -3.74
N GLU A 295 -26.27 17.45 -4.05
CA GLU A 295 -26.37 18.44 -5.13
C GLU A 295 -26.17 17.82 -6.50
N VAL A 296 -25.17 16.94 -6.70
CA VAL A 296 -24.81 16.44 -8.03
C VAL A 296 -25.65 15.22 -8.40
N ARG A 297 -25.83 14.26 -7.46
CA ARG A 297 -26.57 13.04 -7.71
C ARG A 297 -28.07 13.21 -7.49
N GLU A 298 -28.49 13.60 -6.27
CA GLU A 298 -29.92 13.59 -5.92
C GLU A 298 -30.71 14.71 -6.61
N LYS A 299 -30.26 15.95 -6.56
CA LYS A 299 -30.98 17.08 -7.14
C LYS A 299 -30.85 17.21 -8.65
N ASN A 300 -29.66 16.91 -9.18
CA ASN A 300 -29.38 17.11 -10.61
C ASN A 300 -29.29 15.83 -11.41
N SER A 301 -29.28 14.63 -10.80
CA SER A 301 -29.23 13.30 -11.44
C SER A 301 -28.11 13.16 -12.48
N LEU A 302 -26.94 13.78 -12.23
CA LEU A 302 -25.83 13.83 -13.21
C LEU A 302 -24.93 12.59 -13.15
N CYS A 303 -24.94 11.84 -12.05
CA CYS A 303 -24.08 10.68 -11.86
C CYS A 303 -24.74 9.62 -11.00
N TYR A 304 -24.26 8.38 -11.12
CA TYR A 304 -24.65 7.30 -10.23
C TYR A 304 -23.94 7.40 -8.87
N SER A 305 -22.68 7.77 -8.87
CA SER A 305 -21.87 7.92 -7.67
C SER A 305 -20.92 9.11 -7.77
N ILE A 306 -20.76 9.83 -6.68
CA ILE A 306 -19.79 10.88 -6.52
C ILE A 306 -19.27 10.84 -5.08
N TYR A 307 -17.97 10.95 -4.90
CA TYR A 307 -17.39 10.97 -3.57
C TYR A 307 -16.06 11.72 -3.55
N SER A 308 -15.74 12.26 -2.36
CA SER A 308 -14.44 12.87 -2.08
C SER A 308 -13.62 11.98 -1.14
N ASN A 309 -12.30 11.94 -1.37
CA ASN A 309 -11.35 11.23 -0.54
C ASN A 309 -10.16 12.12 -0.20
N LEU A 310 -9.73 12.05 1.07
CA LEU A 310 -8.47 12.68 1.48
C LEU A 310 -7.29 11.81 1.06
N ILE A 311 -6.30 12.42 0.43
CA ILE A 311 -4.99 11.87 0.16
C ILE A 311 -4.09 12.36 1.29
N SER A 312 -4.27 11.74 2.45
CA SER A 312 -3.88 12.28 3.76
C SER A 312 -2.38 12.46 3.94
N TYR A 313 -1.57 11.65 3.27
CA TYR A 313 -0.11 11.72 3.35
C TYR A 313 0.48 12.80 2.42
N ASP A 314 -0.30 13.26 1.45
CA ASP A 314 0.09 14.21 0.41
C ASP A 314 -0.58 15.57 0.57
N ALA A 315 -1.30 15.77 1.68
CA ALA A 315 -2.06 16.98 1.98
C ALA A 315 -2.97 17.43 0.82
N ALA A 316 -3.65 16.46 0.19
CA ALA A 316 -4.54 16.69 -0.94
C ALA A 316 -5.92 16.07 -0.71
N LEU A 317 -6.90 16.50 -1.51
CA LEU A 317 -8.25 15.99 -1.56
C LEU A 317 -8.62 15.71 -3.02
N GLY A 318 -9.18 14.54 -3.29
CA GLY A 318 -9.65 14.13 -4.61
C GLY A 318 -11.17 13.97 -4.65
N VAL A 319 -11.80 14.38 -5.73
CA VAL A 319 -13.21 14.07 -6.06
C VAL A 319 -13.26 13.24 -7.31
N THR A 320 -14.00 12.14 -7.27
CA THR A 320 -14.20 11.23 -8.41
C THR A 320 -15.67 11.03 -8.71
N THR A 321 -16.02 10.98 -9.99
CA THR A 321 -17.37 10.65 -10.46
C THR A 321 -17.35 10.20 -11.93
N GLY A 322 -18.38 9.46 -12.33
CA GLY A 322 -18.67 9.11 -13.72
C GLY A 322 -19.93 9.82 -14.20
N VAL A 323 -19.87 10.50 -15.35
CA VAL A 323 -20.97 11.27 -15.91
C VAL A 323 -21.12 11.07 -17.42
N GLU A 324 -22.27 11.41 -17.99
CA GLU A 324 -22.44 11.51 -19.43
C GLU A 324 -21.65 12.70 -19.98
N LYS A 325 -21.21 12.60 -21.25
CA LYS A 325 -20.34 13.59 -21.88
C LYS A 325 -20.93 15.01 -21.84
N GLU A 326 -22.24 15.14 -22.05
CA GLU A 326 -22.95 16.42 -22.07
C GLU A 326 -22.99 17.09 -20.68
N HIS A 327 -22.77 16.34 -19.63
CA HIS A 327 -22.89 16.81 -18.24
C HIS A 327 -21.55 17.16 -17.58
N ILE A 328 -20.40 16.97 -18.27
CA ILE A 328 -19.06 17.18 -17.69
C ILE A 328 -18.91 18.59 -17.09
N ASP A 329 -19.15 19.64 -17.88
CA ASP A 329 -18.87 21.01 -17.44
C ASP A 329 -19.85 21.47 -16.35
N LYS A 330 -21.12 21.05 -16.44
CA LYS A 330 -22.11 21.28 -15.38
C LYS A 330 -21.69 20.62 -14.07
N THR A 331 -21.24 19.36 -14.13
CA THR A 331 -20.78 18.62 -12.96
C THR A 331 -19.56 19.27 -12.30
N ILE A 332 -18.55 19.64 -13.10
CA ILE A 332 -17.35 20.34 -12.61
C ILE A 332 -17.75 21.65 -11.92
N SER A 333 -18.66 22.43 -12.53
CA SER A 333 -19.13 23.69 -11.95
C SER A 333 -19.85 23.49 -10.61
N LEU A 334 -20.71 22.46 -10.50
CA LEU A 334 -21.40 22.14 -9.25
C LEU A 334 -20.44 21.68 -8.17
N ILE A 335 -19.45 20.81 -8.49
CA ILE A 335 -18.43 20.36 -7.53
C ILE A 335 -17.65 21.57 -6.98
N ARG A 336 -17.20 22.47 -7.85
CA ARG A 336 -16.48 23.70 -7.46
C ARG A 336 -17.31 24.60 -6.55
N LYS A 337 -18.60 24.74 -6.86
CA LYS A 337 -19.53 25.54 -6.04
C LYS A 337 -19.70 24.97 -4.63
N GLN A 338 -19.71 23.64 -4.47
CA GLN A 338 -19.86 23.02 -3.16
C GLN A 338 -18.55 23.04 -2.34
N PHE A 339 -17.42 23.26 -2.98
CA PHE A 339 -16.11 23.38 -2.33
C PHE A 339 -15.88 24.76 -1.70
N GLN A 340 -16.55 25.80 -2.18
CA GLN A 340 -16.52 27.17 -1.64
C GLN A 340 -17.33 27.28 -0.35
#